data_4de06f461aa2f4bb03f242166dd3d220
#
_entry.id   4de06f461aa2f4bb03f242166dd3d220
#
_cell.length_a   1.000
_cell.length_b   1.000
_cell.length_c   1.000
_cell.angle_alpha   90.00
_cell.angle_beta   90.00
_cell.angle_gamma   90.00
#
_symmetry.space_group_name_H-M   'P 1'
#
loop_
_entity.id
_entity.type
_entity.pdbx_description
1 polymer ?
#
loop_
_entity_poly.entity_id
_entity_poly.type
_entity_poly.pdbx_seq_one_letter_code
_entity_poly.pdbx_strand_id
1 'polypeptide(L)'
;MTKNKLSKFADMATYPHVFQPEGVVSRTLSISKSAPMMGESVSESGVSQTPSTSKSGVSRTPSTSEPGGMMSQPIFKLKGKWAEEFFHNSNPIVLELGCGRGEYTVGLAKMCPDKNFIGVDIKGSRMWTGATESLRLGMKNVAFLRTRIEFIDNFFAPDEVSEIWLTFSDPQMKKPTKRLTSTYFMERYRRFLVDGGIVHVKTDSNFLFTYTDAVLQHNGISPILRTTDLYSDTYAQDPTLDVQRSIQTYYEQQWLDRGIPIKYISYALPHSTPLSEPEVEIELDNYRSYARNKRSSLTKAK
;
A
#
# COMPACT_ATOMS: atom_id res chain seq x y z
N MET A 1 -13.58 -25.53 13.50
CA MET A 1 -13.39 -25.71 12.04
C MET A 1 -12.78 -24.46 11.43
N THR A 2 -11.70 -24.59 10.67
CA THR A 2 -11.06 -23.46 10.00
C THR A 2 -11.89 -23.04 8.79
N LYS A 3 -12.43 -21.81 8.77
CA LYS A 3 -13.20 -21.31 7.63
C LYS A 3 -12.36 -21.25 6.35
N ASN A 4 -12.92 -21.66 5.23
CA ASN A 4 -12.28 -21.56 3.93
C ASN A 4 -12.26 -20.08 3.43
N LYS A 5 -11.54 -19.82 2.34
CA LYS A 5 -11.35 -18.46 1.81
C LYS A 5 -12.67 -17.77 1.39
N LEU A 6 -13.57 -18.52 0.74
CA LEU A 6 -14.86 -17.98 0.26
C LEU A 6 -15.77 -17.62 1.43
N SER A 7 -15.85 -18.49 2.46
CA SER A 7 -16.62 -18.21 3.68
C SER A 7 -16.13 -16.94 4.40
N LYS A 8 -14.80 -16.70 4.46
CA LYS A 8 -14.24 -15.48 5.04
C LYS A 8 -14.64 -14.22 4.28
N PHE A 9 -14.73 -14.28 2.95
CA PHE A 9 -15.21 -13.15 2.15
C PHE A 9 -16.70 -12.89 2.35
N ALA A 10 -17.50 -13.94 2.43
CA ALA A 10 -18.94 -13.82 2.72
C ALA A 10 -19.19 -13.18 4.10
N ASP A 11 -18.45 -13.63 5.13
CA ASP A 11 -18.52 -12.99 6.45
C ASP A 11 -18.23 -11.48 6.37
N MET A 12 -17.07 -11.13 5.77
CA MET A 12 -16.65 -9.72 5.71
C MET A 12 -17.61 -8.82 4.91
N ALA A 13 -18.36 -9.38 3.96
CA ALA A 13 -19.39 -8.64 3.24
C ALA A 13 -20.55 -8.18 4.16
N THR A 14 -20.73 -8.84 5.31
CA THR A 14 -21.74 -8.48 6.30
C THR A 14 -21.24 -7.57 7.43
N TYR A 15 -19.91 -7.34 7.50
CA TYR A 15 -19.33 -6.55 8.59
C TYR A 15 -19.45 -5.06 8.31
N PRO A 16 -20.09 -4.26 9.18
CA PRO A 16 -20.37 -2.84 8.92
C PRO A 16 -19.12 -1.97 8.87
N HIS A 17 -18.01 -2.44 9.40
CA HIS A 17 -16.71 -1.75 9.46
C HIS A 17 -15.69 -2.28 8.44
N VAL A 18 -16.12 -3.10 7.46
CA VAL A 18 -15.26 -3.61 6.39
C VAL A 18 -15.72 -3.10 5.03
N PHE A 19 -14.86 -2.33 4.39
CA PHE A 19 -15.12 -1.71 3.10
C PHE A 19 -14.40 -2.48 1.99
N GLN A 20 -15.13 -2.94 0.99
CA GLN A 20 -14.62 -3.69 -0.17
C GLN A 20 -15.12 -3.02 -1.47
N PRO A 21 -14.58 -1.86 -1.86
CA PRO A 21 -15.05 -1.12 -3.03
C PRO A 21 -14.93 -1.94 -4.31
N GLU A 22 -16.00 -2.00 -5.07
CA GLU A 22 -16.03 -2.70 -6.37
C GLU A 22 -15.13 -1.99 -7.39
N GLY A 23 -14.53 -2.74 -8.31
CA GLY A 23 -13.69 -2.22 -9.39
C GLY A 23 -12.23 -1.89 -9.03
N VAL A 24 -11.88 -1.69 -7.76
CA VAL A 24 -10.50 -1.39 -7.34
C VAL A 24 -9.65 -2.66 -7.22
N VAL A 25 -10.29 -3.80 -6.99
CA VAL A 25 -9.61 -5.09 -6.82
C VAL A 25 -9.41 -5.83 -8.15
N SER A 26 -10.19 -5.53 -9.20
CA SER A 26 -10.29 -6.35 -10.41
C SER A 26 -9.69 -5.73 -11.69
N ARG A 27 -8.91 -4.67 -11.64
CA ARG A 27 -8.11 -4.26 -12.80
C ARG A 27 -6.88 -5.16 -12.97
N THR A 28 -7.10 -6.38 -13.43
CA THR A 28 -6.18 -7.01 -14.37
C THR A 28 -6.25 -6.14 -15.63
N LEU A 29 -5.17 -5.43 -15.96
CA LEU A 29 -5.02 -4.77 -17.24
C LEU A 29 -5.25 -5.83 -18.33
N SER A 30 -6.40 -5.77 -19.00
CA SER A 30 -6.56 -6.35 -20.31
C SER A 30 -5.69 -5.51 -21.24
N ILE A 31 -4.41 -5.87 -21.34
CA ILE A 31 -3.58 -5.47 -22.46
C ILE A 31 -4.20 -6.20 -23.64
N SER A 32 -4.98 -5.48 -24.45
CA SER A 32 -5.35 -5.94 -25.77
C SER A 32 -4.04 -6.18 -26.52
N LYS A 33 -3.72 -7.45 -26.76
CA LYS A 33 -2.71 -7.84 -27.72
C LYS A 33 -3.24 -7.42 -29.08
N SER A 34 -2.84 -6.25 -29.55
CA SER A 34 -2.90 -5.94 -30.97
C SER A 34 -1.96 -6.92 -31.66
N ALA A 35 -2.53 -7.74 -32.53
CA ALA A 35 -1.80 -8.69 -33.35
C ALA A 35 -0.75 -7.96 -34.20
N PRO A 36 0.44 -8.54 -34.41
CA PRO A 36 1.40 -7.99 -35.37
C PRO A 36 0.84 -8.15 -36.77
N MET A 37 0.68 -7.04 -37.48
CA MET A 37 0.48 -7.05 -38.93
C MET A 37 1.70 -7.62 -39.59
N MET A 38 1.52 -8.71 -40.31
CA MET A 38 2.51 -9.29 -41.21
C MET A 38 2.91 -8.28 -42.28
N GLY A 39 4.20 -7.97 -42.36
CA GLY A 39 4.76 -7.21 -43.46
C GLY A 39 4.92 -8.10 -44.69
N GLU A 40 4.25 -7.75 -45.77
CA GLU A 40 4.59 -8.22 -47.09
C GLU A 40 5.67 -7.32 -47.71
N SER A 41 6.74 -7.95 -48.12
CA SER A 41 7.82 -7.39 -48.94
C SER A 41 7.35 -7.30 -50.41
N VAL A 42 7.42 -6.10 -51.01
CA VAL A 42 7.44 -5.98 -52.45
C VAL A 42 8.51 -5.01 -52.90
N SER A 43 9.26 -5.48 -53.86
CA SER A 43 10.41 -4.91 -54.53
C SER A 43 10.08 -3.72 -55.44
N GLU A 44 11.12 -2.91 -55.70
CA GLU A 44 11.23 -1.77 -56.61
C GLU A 44 10.82 -2.04 -58.04
N SER A 45 10.18 -1.03 -58.71
CA SER A 45 10.66 -0.45 -59.96
C SER A 45 9.75 0.63 -60.51
N GLY A 46 10.22 1.83 -60.71
CA GLY A 46 10.29 2.56 -61.97
C GLY A 46 9.11 3.45 -62.46
N VAL A 47 9.41 4.77 -62.54
CA VAL A 47 9.11 5.72 -63.66
C VAL A 47 7.75 6.45 -63.73
N SER A 48 7.85 7.75 -63.42
CA SER A 48 7.39 8.95 -64.19
C SER A 48 5.98 9.04 -64.83
N GLN A 49 5.25 10.04 -64.49
CA GLN A 49 4.77 11.23 -65.28
C GLN A 49 3.44 11.81 -64.76
N THR A 50 3.42 13.10 -64.61
CA THR A 50 2.27 14.01 -64.44
C THR A 50 1.64 14.35 -65.83
N PRO A 51 0.59 15.23 -65.95
CA PRO A 51 -0.56 15.62 -65.10
C PRO A 51 -1.91 15.61 -65.88
N SER A 52 -3.02 15.82 -65.21
CA SER A 52 -4.04 16.82 -65.61
C SER A 52 -5.39 16.71 -64.83
N THR A 53 -5.78 17.83 -64.33
CA THR A 53 -7.07 18.49 -64.12
C THR A 53 -8.39 17.69 -64.28
N SER A 54 -9.30 17.74 -63.26
CA SER A 54 -10.54 18.49 -63.35
C SER A 54 -11.41 18.39 -62.08
N LYS A 55 -12.19 19.44 -61.87
CA LYS A 55 -13.04 19.81 -60.74
C LYS A 55 -14.25 18.89 -60.54
N SER A 56 -14.65 18.67 -59.29
CA SER A 56 -16.05 18.90 -58.87
C SER A 56 -16.14 18.87 -57.33
N GLY A 57 -16.76 19.89 -56.74
CA GLY A 57 -16.93 20.06 -55.31
C GLY A 57 -18.05 19.20 -54.75
N VAL A 58 -17.82 18.68 -53.56
CA VAL A 58 -18.85 18.31 -52.59
C VAL A 58 -18.40 18.79 -51.22
N SER A 59 -19.18 19.73 -50.73
CA SER A 59 -19.12 20.25 -49.34
C SER A 59 -19.34 19.09 -48.37
N ARG A 60 -18.35 18.79 -47.54
CA ARG A 60 -18.54 17.98 -46.33
C ARG A 60 -18.25 18.88 -45.15
N THR A 61 -19.26 19.17 -44.36
CA THR A 61 -19.19 19.73 -43.03
C THR A 61 -18.32 18.85 -42.13
N PRO A 62 -17.40 19.39 -41.35
CA PRO A 62 -16.64 18.60 -40.36
C PRO A 62 -17.59 18.25 -39.20
N SER A 63 -17.84 16.97 -38.99
CA SER A 63 -18.44 16.50 -37.76
C SER A 63 -17.40 16.66 -36.65
N THR A 64 -17.63 17.59 -35.74
CA THR A 64 -16.94 17.71 -34.49
C THR A 64 -17.23 16.44 -33.66
N SER A 65 -16.30 15.49 -33.66
CA SER A 65 -16.27 14.44 -32.66
C SER A 65 -15.88 15.08 -31.35
N GLU A 66 -16.80 15.19 -30.41
CA GLU A 66 -16.52 15.56 -29.04
C GLU A 66 -15.45 14.63 -28.46
N PRO A 67 -14.43 15.16 -27.73
CA PRO A 67 -13.47 14.32 -27.04
C PRO A 67 -14.21 13.51 -26.00
N GLY A 68 -14.14 12.19 -26.10
CA GLY A 68 -14.78 11.23 -25.21
C GLY A 68 -14.57 11.64 -23.75
N GLY A 69 -15.67 11.96 -23.08
CA GLY A 69 -15.68 12.32 -21.68
C GLY A 69 -14.98 11.26 -20.86
N MET A 70 -13.90 11.66 -20.19
CA MET A 70 -13.21 10.86 -19.19
C MET A 70 -14.25 10.58 -18.11
N MET A 71 -14.82 9.36 -18.07
CA MET A 71 -15.74 8.95 -17.01
C MET A 71 -15.02 9.13 -15.68
N SER A 72 -15.38 10.15 -14.91
CA SER A 72 -14.89 10.35 -13.55
C SER A 72 -15.23 9.10 -12.75
N GLN A 73 -14.23 8.45 -12.17
CA GLN A 73 -14.44 7.31 -11.27
C GLN A 73 -15.35 7.78 -10.13
N PRO A 74 -16.34 6.98 -9.71
CA PRO A 74 -17.18 7.35 -8.58
C PRO A 74 -16.31 7.60 -7.36
N ILE A 75 -16.44 8.78 -6.77
CA ILE A 75 -15.73 9.16 -5.55
C ILE A 75 -16.19 8.23 -4.43
N PHE A 76 -15.25 7.68 -3.68
CA PHE A 76 -15.58 6.86 -2.51
C PHE A 76 -16.32 7.72 -1.48
N LYS A 77 -17.48 7.24 -1.02
CA LYS A 77 -18.44 8.05 -0.24
C LYS A 77 -17.86 8.62 1.06
N LEU A 78 -16.97 7.88 1.73
CA LEU A 78 -16.36 8.31 3.00
C LEU A 78 -15.06 9.13 2.81
N LYS A 79 -14.62 9.40 1.58
CA LYS A 79 -13.44 10.24 1.36
C LYS A 79 -13.67 11.64 1.89
N GLY A 80 -12.84 12.07 2.85
CA GLY A 80 -12.95 13.33 3.57
C GLY A 80 -14.00 13.33 4.69
N LYS A 81 -14.57 12.17 5.02
CA LYS A 81 -15.69 12.06 5.94
C LYS A 81 -15.61 10.85 6.89
N TRP A 82 -14.46 10.20 6.94
CA TRP A 82 -14.26 9.02 7.78
C TRP A 82 -14.55 9.30 9.26
N ALA A 83 -14.05 10.41 9.78
CA ALA A 83 -14.25 10.80 11.18
C ALA A 83 -15.75 11.08 11.48
N GLU A 84 -16.41 11.86 10.62
CA GLU A 84 -17.78 12.30 10.81
C GLU A 84 -18.82 11.20 10.51
N GLU A 85 -18.76 10.62 9.26
CA GLU A 85 -19.82 9.73 8.78
C GLU A 85 -19.63 8.26 9.20
N PHE A 86 -18.41 7.83 9.56
CA PHE A 86 -18.17 6.46 9.98
C PHE A 86 -17.82 6.33 11.47
N PHE A 87 -16.78 7.04 11.93
CA PHE A 87 -16.35 6.95 13.34
C PHE A 87 -17.22 7.78 14.29
N HIS A 88 -17.96 8.77 13.78
CA HIS A 88 -18.84 9.66 14.57
C HIS A 88 -18.10 10.40 15.70
N ASN A 89 -16.86 10.79 15.45
CA ASN A 89 -16.00 11.53 16.37
C ASN A 89 -14.98 12.36 15.58
N SER A 90 -14.13 13.15 16.27
CA SER A 90 -13.07 13.98 15.70
C SER A 90 -11.66 13.45 15.98
N ASN A 91 -11.53 12.19 16.42
CA ASN A 91 -10.25 11.61 16.74
C ASN A 91 -9.36 11.46 15.50
N PRO A 92 -8.05 11.60 15.64
CA PRO A 92 -7.10 11.43 14.55
C PRO A 92 -7.23 10.04 13.87
N ILE A 93 -7.10 10.01 12.55
CA ILE A 93 -7.14 8.77 11.77
C ILE A 93 -5.73 8.24 11.55
N VAL A 94 -5.52 6.98 11.87
CA VAL A 94 -4.27 6.24 11.72
C VAL A 94 -4.47 5.08 10.75
N LEU A 95 -3.58 4.94 9.77
CA LEU A 95 -3.61 3.85 8.80
C LEU A 95 -2.54 2.79 9.10
N GLU A 96 -2.89 1.51 9.03
CA GLU A 96 -1.92 0.44 8.84
C GLU A 96 -1.96 -0.04 7.39
N LEU A 97 -0.91 0.23 6.61
CA LEU A 97 -0.82 -0.15 5.21
C LEU A 97 -0.14 -1.50 5.04
N GLY A 98 -0.89 -2.48 4.55
CA GLY A 98 -0.47 -3.88 4.49
C GLY A 98 -0.81 -4.64 5.76
N CYS A 99 -1.94 -4.37 6.39
CA CYS A 99 -2.32 -4.86 7.72
C CYS A 99 -2.39 -6.40 7.84
N GLY A 100 -2.34 -7.13 6.75
CA GLY A 100 -2.32 -8.59 6.76
C GLY A 100 -3.50 -9.19 7.52
N ARG A 101 -3.25 -9.67 8.75
CA ARG A 101 -4.28 -10.24 9.64
C ARG A 101 -5.00 -9.19 10.49
N GLY A 102 -4.57 -7.93 10.44
CA GLY A 102 -5.13 -6.84 11.22
C GLY A 102 -4.79 -6.90 12.72
N GLU A 103 -3.79 -7.69 13.09
CA GLU A 103 -3.37 -7.86 14.49
C GLU A 103 -2.84 -6.54 15.06
N TYR A 104 -2.07 -5.81 14.25
CA TYR A 104 -1.49 -4.54 14.67
C TYR A 104 -2.56 -3.44 14.71
N THR A 105 -3.42 -3.34 13.69
CA THR A 105 -4.56 -2.41 13.65
C THR A 105 -5.43 -2.54 14.91
N VAL A 106 -5.83 -3.77 15.26
CA VAL A 106 -6.67 -4.04 16.44
C VAL A 106 -5.91 -3.77 17.73
N GLY A 107 -4.63 -4.13 17.79
CA GLY A 107 -3.76 -3.88 18.94
C GLY A 107 -3.61 -2.40 19.25
N LEU A 108 -3.27 -1.59 18.24
CA LEU A 108 -3.18 -0.13 18.36
C LEU A 108 -4.51 0.49 18.84
N ALA A 109 -5.62 0.05 18.26
CA ALA A 109 -6.94 0.58 18.62
C ALA A 109 -7.36 0.25 20.06
N LYS A 110 -6.87 -0.85 20.63
CA LYS A 110 -7.07 -1.18 22.05
C LYS A 110 -6.24 -0.28 22.96
N MET A 111 -5.02 0.06 22.55
CA MET A 111 -4.09 0.85 23.34
C MET A 111 -4.36 2.36 23.27
N CYS A 112 -4.91 2.83 22.15
CA CYS A 112 -5.14 4.25 21.88
C CYS A 112 -6.63 4.48 21.55
N PRO A 113 -7.52 4.50 22.56
CA PRO A 113 -8.96 4.66 22.33
C PRO A 113 -9.35 6.07 21.84
N ASP A 114 -8.46 7.02 21.95
CA ASP A 114 -8.56 8.40 21.48
C ASP A 114 -8.18 8.59 20.01
N LYS A 115 -7.84 7.50 19.29
CA LYS A 115 -7.54 7.49 17.85
C LYS A 115 -8.44 6.50 17.11
N ASN A 116 -8.65 6.75 15.82
CA ASN A 116 -9.34 5.87 14.88
C ASN A 116 -8.35 5.12 14.01
N PHE A 117 -8.54 3.83 13.80
CA PHE A 117 -7.60 2.97 13.07
C PHE A 117 -8.24 2.33 11.87
N ILE A 118 -7.56 2.39 10.71
CA ILE A 118 -8.03 1.75 9.48
C ILE A 118 -6.92 0.82 8.96
N GLY A 119 -7.19 -0.49 9.01
CA GLY A 119 -6.30 -1.50 8.43
C GLY A 119 -6.56 -1.66 6.93
N VAL A 120 -5.52 -1.55 6.12
CA VAL A 120 -5.60 -1.61 4.66
C VAL A 120 -4.81 -2.79 4.12
N ASP A 121 -5.43 -3.69 3.35
CA ASP A 121 -4.76 -4.80 2.64
C ASP A 121 -5.58 -5.23 1.41
N ILE A 122 -4.92 -5.79 0.40
CA ILE A 122 -5.56 -6.43 -0.75
C ILE A 122 -6.06 -7.85 -0.41
N LYS A 123 -5.45 -8.51 0.59
CA LYS A 123 -5.71 -9.91 0.94
C LYS A 123 -6.82 -10.05 1.98
N GLY A 124 -8.06 -9.81 1.61
CA GLY A 124 -9.21 -9.87 2.50
C GLY A 124 -9.31 -11.14 3.35
N SER A 125 -8.94 -12.32 2.83
CA SER A 125 -8.96 -13.55 3.63
C SER A 125 -8.02 -13.56 4.85
N ARG A 126 -6.98 -12.70 4.86
CA ARG A 126 -6.13 -12.47 6.04
C ARG A 126 -6.77 -11.44 6.96
N MET A 127 -7.20 -10.30 6.42
CA MET A 127 -7.88 -9.20 7.11
C MET A 127 -9.08 -9.69 7.94
N TRP A 128 -9.75 -10.75 7.49
CA TRP A 128 -10.89 -11.37 8.20
C TRP A 128 -10.59 -11.64 9.69
N THR A 129 -9.37 -11.95 10.07
CA THR A 129 -9.01 -12.24 11.47
C THR A 129 -9.21 -11.00 12.35
N GLY A 130 -8.58 -9.87 12.00
CA GLY A 130 -8.71 -8.62 12.75
C GLY A 130 -10.12 -8.04 12.67
N ALA A 131 -10.75 -8.12 11.48
CA ALA A 131 -12.14 -7.66 11.30
C ALA A 131 -13.13 -8.46 12.18
N THR A 132 -12.98 -9.78 12.28
CA THR A 132 -13.81 -10.60 13.17
C THR A 132 -13.56 -10.29 14.65
N GLU A 133 -12.29 -10.12 15.02
CA GLU A 133 -11.90 -9.80 16.39
C GLU A 133 -12.45 -8.43 16.83
N SER A 134 -12.27 -7.38 16.02
CA SER A 134 -12.79 -6.04 16.33
C SER A 134 -14.33 -6.01 16.40
N LEU A 135 -15.02 -6.78 15.52
CA LEU A 135 -16.47 -6.93 15.58
C LEU A 135 -16.92 -7.60 16.88
N ARG A 136 -16.27 -8.73 17.23
CA ARG A 136 -16.56 -9.49 18.46
C ARG A 136 -16.37 -8.64 19.72
N LEU A 137 -15.39 -7.75 19.72
CA LEU A 137 -15.09 -6.83 20.82
C LEU A 137 -15.97 -5.55 20.81
N GLY A 138 -16.81 -5.37 19.81
CA GLY A 138 -17.65 -4.18 19.66
C GLY A 138 -16.86 -2.87 19.50
N MET A 139 -15.63 -2.94 18.97
CA MET A 139 -14.76 -1.77 18.80
C MET A 139 -15.37 -0.76 17.84
N LYS A 140 -15.38 0.52 18.24
CA LYS A 140 -15.95 1.62 17.45
C LYS A 140 -14.91 2.45 16.72
N ASN A 141 -13.64 2.29 17.09
CA ASN A 141 -12.50 3.02 16.55
C ASN A 141 -11.67 2.18 15.56
N VAL A 142 -12.26 1.14 14.94
CA VAL A 142 -11.58 0.26 13.97
C VAL A 142 -12.41 0.14 12.70
N ALA A 143 -11.74 0.26 11.55
CA ALA A 143 -12.27 -0.09 10.25
C ALA A 143 -11.25 -0.89 9.43
N PHE A 144 -11.72 -1.56 8.39
CA PHE A 144 -10.87 -2.26 7.42
C PHE A 144 -11.25 -1.86 6.00
N LEU A 145 -10.24 -1.54 5.19
CA LEU A 145 -10.39 -1.17 3.79
C LEU A 145 -9.64 -2.17 2.91
N ARG A 146 -10.38 -2.94 2.12
CA ARG A 146 -9.80 -3.88 1.17
C ARG A 146 -9.52 -3.21 -0.17
N THR A 147 -8.27 -2.76 -0.36
CA THR A 147 -7.82 -2.14 -1.60
C THR A 147 -6.33 -2.41 -1.85
N ARG A 148 -5.85 -2.05 -3.03
CA ARG A 148 -4.42 -1.97 -3.31
C ARG A 148 -3.89 -0.64 -2.77
N ILE A 149 -2.73 -0.66 -2.12
CA ILE A 149 -2.14 0.55 -1.51
C ILE A 149 -1.79 1.58 -2.59
N GLU A 150 -1.55 1.14 -3.83
CA GLU A 150 -1.33 2.04 -4.96
C GLU A 150 -2.53 2.95 -5.28
N PHE A 151 -3.71 2.67 -4.73
CA PHE A 151 -4.93 3.45 -4.93
C PHE A 151 -5.43 4.13 -3.65
N ILE A 152 -4.63 4.16 -2.61
CA ILE A 152 -5.03 4.62 -1.28
C ILE A 152 -5.55 6.07 -1.27
N ASP A 153 -4.98 6.94 -2.09
CA ASP A 153 -5.37 8.34 -2.26
C ASP A 153 -6.77 8.56 -2.86
N ASN A 154 -7.41 7.49 -3.37
CA ASN A 154 -8.83 7.54 -3.76
C ASN A 154 -9.79 7.49 -2.58
N PHE A 155 -9.31 7.09 -1.39
CA PHE A 155 -10.13 6.80 -0.23
C PHE A 155 -10.02 7.84 0.89
N PHE A 156 -9.02 8.71 0.83
CA PHE A 156 -8.77 9.75 1.82
C PHE A 156 -8.60 11.10 1.13
N ALA A 157 -9.15 12.14 1.73
CA ALA A 157 -8.97 13.53 1.31
C ALA A 157 -7.62 14.09 1.83
N PRO A 158 -7.14 15.24 1.32
CA PRO A 158 -6.01 15.92 1.90
C PRO A 158 -6.18 16.14 3.41
N ASP A 159 -5.10 15.93 4.15
CA ASP A 159 -5.01 16.13 5.62
C ASP A 159 -6.00 15.31 6.46
N GLU A 160 -6.56 14.23 5.90
CA GLU A 160 -7.52 13.37 6.62
C GLU A 160 -6.84 12.33 7.54
N VAL A 161 -5.58 12.03 7.31
CA VAL A 161 -4.81 11.01 8.05
C VAL A 161 -3.69 11.66 8.83
N SER A 162 -3.49 11.26 10.10
CA SER A 162 -2.44 11.79 10.98
C SER A 162 -1.19 10.91 11.05
N GLU A 163 -1.35 9.59 10.93
CA GLU A 163 -0.26 8.62 11.08
C GLU A 163 -0.40 7.46 10.10
N ILE A 164 0.74 6.90 9.68
CA ILE A 164 0.82 5.69 8.86
C ILE A 164 1.75 4.68 9.52
N TRP A 165 1.28 3.44 9.64
CA TRP A 165 2.06 2.29 10.11
C TRP A 165 2.35 1.32 8.96
N LEU A 166 3.63 0.98 8.80
CA LEU A 166 4.15 0.01 7.86
C LEU A 166 4.78 -1.14 8.65
N THR A 167 3.97 -2.17 8.97
CA THR A 167 4.38 -3.29 9.81
C THR A 167 4.69 -4.52 8.95
N PHE A 168 5.95 -4.97 8.95
CA PHE A 168 6.43 -6.15 8.22
C PHE A 168 6.05 -6.17 6.73
N SER A 169 6.02 -5.00 6.10
CA SER A 169 5.79 -4.86 4.66
C SER A 169 6.87 -5.60 3.86
N ASP A 170 6.50 -6.05 2.65
CA ASP A 170 7.47 -6.70 1.75
C ASP A 170 8.56 -5.68 1.36
N PRO A 171 9.85 -5.96 1.59
CA PRO A 171 10.95 -5.04 1.29
C PRO A 171 11.09 -4.73 -0.20
N GLN A 172 10.46 -5.50 -1.10
CA GLN A 172 10.48 -5.25 -2.55
C GLN A 172 11.89 -4.95 -3.08
N MET A 173 12.87 -5.78 -2.69
CA MET A 173 14.29 -5.56 -2.91
C MET A 173 14.66 -5.24 -4.37
N LYS A 174 13.93 -5.84 -5.34
CA LYS A 174 14.16 -5.67 -6.79
C LYS A 174 13.19 -4.69 -7.47
N LYS A 175 12.25 -4.10 -6.73
CA LYS A 175 11.19 -3.24 -7.30
C LYS A 175 10.96 -1.98 -6.45
N PRO A 176 11.82 -0.96 -6.58
CA PRO A 176 11.75 0.25 -5.75
C PRO A 176 10.35 0.90 -5.73
N THR A 177 9.70 1.04 -6.89
CA THR A 177 8.35 1.63 -7.01
C THR A 177 7.23 0.82 -6.34
N LYS A 178 7.52 -0.39 -5.81
CA LYS A 178 6.59 -1.20 -5.02
C LYS A 178 6.90 -1.16 -3.53
N ARG A 179 8.00 -0.55 -3.13
CA ARG A 179 8.46 -0.45 -1.74
C ARG A 179 7.69 0.66 -1.03
N LEU A 180 6.98 0.32 0.04
CA LEU A 180 6.10 1.27 0.74
C LEU A 180 6.84 2.44 1.41
N THR A 181 8.16 2.34 1.59
CA THR A 181 9.01 3.43 2.12
C THR A 181 9.76 4.20 1.03
N SER A 182 9.48 3.96 -0.26
CA SER A 182 10.07 4.72 -1.37
C SER A 182 9.49 6.13 -1.48
N THR A 183 10.23 7.01 -2.11
CA THR A 183 9.76 8.38 -2.41
C THR A 183 8.49 8.36 -3.25
N TYR A 184 8.32 7.37 -4.15
CA TYR A 184 7.07 7.16 -4.90
C TYR A 184 5.85 7.00 -3.99
N PHE A 185 5.97 6.26 -2.88
CA PHE A 185 4.90 6.13 -1.92
C PHE A 185 4.82 7.30 -0.94
N MET A 186 5.95 7.90 -0.54
CA MET A 186 5.95 9.11 0.29
C MET A 186 5.20 10.26 -0.39
N GLU A 187 5.40 10.47 -1.71
CA GLU A 187 4.64 11.45 -2.50
C GLU A 187 3.14 11.13 -2.57
N ARG A 188 2.78 9.84 -2.52
CA ARG A 188 1.39 9.42 -2.44
C ARG A 188 0.81 9.70 -1.06
N TYR A 189 1.57 9.45 0.00
CA TYR A 189 1.13 9.72 1.38
C TYR A 189 0.85 11.20 1.61
N ARG A 190 1.66 12.10 1.08
CA ARG A 190 1.47 13.56 1.14
C ARG A 190 0.11 14.04 0.62
N ARG A 191 -0.57 13.23 -0.18
CA ARG A 191 -1.89 13.61 -0.74
C ARG A 191 -3.02 13.53 0.27
N PHE A 192 -2.81 12.83 1.40
CA PHE A 192 -3.85 12.61 2.41
C PHE A 192 -3.35 12.63 3.85
N LEU A 193 -2.05 12.52 4.06
CA LEU A 193 -1.42 12.67 5.36
C LEU A 193 -1.29 14.15 5.68
N VAL A 194 -1.52 14.55 6.93
CA VAL A 194 -1.24 15.92 7.38
C VAL A 194 0.23 16.28 7.18
N ASP A 195 0.56 17.56 6.99
CA ASP A 195 1.95 17.99 6.92
C ASP A 195 2.68 17.65 8.23
N GLY A 196 3.83 16.99 8.11
CA GLY A 196 4.55 16.48 9.29
C GLY A 196 3.89 15.27 9.96
N GLY A 197 2.88 14.67 9.34
CA GLY A 197 2.27 13.43 9.83
C GLY A 197 3.27 12.29 9.94
N ILE A 198 3.10 11.43 10.96
CA ILE A 198 4.12 10.46 11.34
C ILE A 198 4.00 9.16 10.54
N VAL A 199 5.12 8.70 10.02
CA VAL A 199 5.24 7.38 9.38
C VAL A 199 6.10 6.48 10.26
N HIS A 200 5.53 5.32 10.63
CA HIS A 200 6.14 4.29 11.44
C HIS A 200 6.50 3.08 10.58
N VAL A 201 7.73 2.60 10.69
CA VAL A 201 8.21 1.40 9.98
C VAL A 201 8.75 0.40 10.99
N LYS A 202 8.12 -0.76 11.08
CA LYS A 202 8.54 -1.88 11.92
C LYS A 202 8.83 -3.09 11.04
N THR A 203 10.06 -3.62 11.09
CA THR A 203 10.49 -4.64 10.11
C THR A 203 11.58 -5.58 10.66
N ASP A 204 11.56 -6.83 10.20
CA ASP A 204 12.66 -7.78 10.32
C ASP A 204 13.78 -7.52 9.30
N SER A 205 13.47 -6.84 8.19
CA SER A 205 14.35 -6.67 7.04
C SER A 205 15.46 -5.64 7.27
N ASN A 206 16.72 -6.09 7.23
CA ASN A 206 17.88 -5.20 7.22
C ASN A 206 17.87 -4.31 5.98
N PHE A 207 17.54 -4.91 4.83
CA PHE A 207 17.45 -4.18 3.57
C PHE A 207 16.43 -3.03 3.65
N LEU A 208 15.20 -3.30 4.10
CA LEU A 208 14.15 -2.28 4.16
C LEU A 208 14.49 -1.17 5.15
N PHE A 209 15.04 -1.53 6.31
CA PHE A 209 15.47 -0.56 7.31
C PHE A 209 16.58 0.35 6.79
N THR A 210 17.66 -0.23 6.25
CA THR A 210 18.80 0.52 5.69
C THR A 210 18.38 1.40 4.52
N TYR A 211 17.50 0.89 3.64
CA TYR A 211 16.95 1.68 2.56
C TYR A 211 16.13 2.87 3.07
N THR A 212 15.24 2.63 4.04
CA THR A 212 14.43 3.72 4.61
C THR A 212 15.30 4.79 5.24
N ASP A 213 16.30 4.39 6.04
CA ASP A 213 17.27 5.30 6.64
C ASP A 213 18.03 6.12 5.57
N ALA A 214 18.49 5.49 4.51
CA ALA A 214 19.16 6.16 3.39
C ALA A 214 18.24 7.17 2.67
N VAL A 215 16.97 6.81 2.44
CA VAL A 215 15.97 7.73 1.85
C VAL A 215 15.79 8.94 2.75
N LEU A 216 15.66 8.75 4.06
CA LEU A 216 15.48 9.85 5.01
C LEU A 216 16.70 10.77 5.03
N GLN A 217 17.91 10.22 5.15
CA GLN A 217 19.17 10.97 5.15
C GLN A 217 19.35 11.78 3.85
N HIS A 218 19.11 11.12 2.69
CA HIS A 218 19.24 11.76 1.38
C HIS A 218 18.31 12.96 1.20
N ASN A 219 17.12 12.91 1.80
CA ASN A 219 16.12 13.96 1.72
C ASN A 219 16.12 14.92 2.92
N GLY A 220 17.12 14.84 3.81
CA GLY A 220 17.24 15.72 4.96
C GLY A 220 16.14 15.53 6.00
N ILE A 221 15.48 14.37 6.06
CA ILE A 221 14.44 14.05 7.02
C ILE A 221 15.08 13.34 8.23
N SER A 222 15.00 13.97 9.39
CA SER A 222 15.52 13.36 10.64
C SER A 222 14.53 12.33 11.18
N PRO A 223 14.99 11.11 11.55
CA PRO A 223 14.15 10.18 12.28
C PRO A 223 13.76 10.75 13.66
N ILE A 224 12.50 10.54 14.06
CA ILE A 224 12.02 10.79 15.43
C ILE A 224 12.62 9.73 16.36
N LEU A 225 12.59 8.48 15.91
CA LEU A 225 13.17 7.34 16.61
C LEU A 225 13.75 6.36 15.60
N ARG A 226 14.89 5.75 15.93
CA ARG A 226 15.59 4.80 15.07
C ARG A 226 16.29 3.75 15.95
N THR A 227 15.95 2.48 15.75
CA THR A 227 16.64 1.35 16.39
C THR A 227 16.76 0.15 15.47
N THR A 228 17.89 -0.54 15.54
CA THR A 228 18.14 -1.79 14.82
C THR A 228 17.69 -3.02 15.60
N ASP A 229 17.35 -2.87 16.89
CA ASP A 229 16.78 -3.91 17.73
C ASP A 229 15.80 -3.30 18.74
N LEU A 230 14.51 -3.42 18.44
CA LEU A 230 13.43 -2.86 19.25
C LEU A 230 13.30 -3.52 20.62
N TYR A 231 13.80 -4.75 20.77
CA TYR A 231 13.67 -5.54 21.99
C TYR A 231 14.99 -5.66 22.78
N SER A 232 16.04 -4.92 22.37
CA SER A 232 17.29 -4.89 23.10
C SER A 232 17.13 -4.26 24.48
N ASP A 233 18.00 -4.64 25.42
CA ASP A 233 18.02 -4.12 26.79
C ASP A 233 18.13 -2.59 26.86
N THR A 234 18.80 -1.98 25.88
CA THR A 234 18.96 -0.52 25.76
C THR A 234 17.60 0.21 25.69
N TYR A 235 16.59 -0.42 25.09
CA TYR A 235 15.27 0.16 24.93
C TYR A 235 14.21 -0.49 25.82
N ALA A 236 14.57 -1.48 26.63
CA ALA A 236 13.62 -2.25 27.44
C ALA A 236 12.81 -1.39 28.42
N GLN A 237 13.37 -0.27 28.87
CA GLN A 237 12.77 0.66 29.82
C GLN A 237 12.28 1.98 29.18
N ASP A 238 12.35 2.11 27.84
CA ASP A 238 11.88 3.32 27.17
C ASP A 238 10.35 3.27 26.96
N PRO A 239 9.56 4.07 27.70
CA PRO A 239 8.12 4.06 27.60
C PRO A 239 7.60 4.58 26.26
N THR A 240 8.40 5.33 25.51
CA THR A 240 8.01 5.82 24.17
C THR A 240 7.87 4.70 23.15
N LEU A 241 8.43 3.51 23.45
CA LEU A 241 8.40 2.31 22.61
C LEU A 241 7.41 1.24 23.10
N ASP A 242 6.65 1.51 24.17
CA ASP A 242 5.69 0.54 24.72
C ASP A 242 4.67 0.09 23.70
N VAL A 243 4.11 1.01 22.92
CA VAL A 243 3.15 0.69 21.87
C VAL A 243 3.76 -0.25 20.84
N GLN A 244 4.98 0.04 20.39
CA GLN A 244 5.69 -0.73 19.37
C GLN A 244 6.05 -2.14 19.84
N ARG A 245 6.36 -2.30 21.14
CA ARG A 245 6.76 -3.59 21.75
C ARG A 245 5.58 -4.44 22.17
N SER A 246 4.49 -3.82 22.63
CA SER A 246 3.34 -4.54 23.20
C SER A 246 2.53 -5.30 22.16
N ILE A 247 2.57 -4.87 20.89
CA ILE A 247 1.84 -5.53 19.82
C ILE A 247 2.82 -6.38 19.01
N GLN A 248 2.75 -7.70 19.19
CA GLN A 248 3.52 -8.66 18.41
C GLN A 248 2.61 -9.40 17.44
N THR A 249 2.88 -9.26 16.15
CA THR A 249 2.14 -10.01 15.12
C THR A 249 2.63 -11.46 15.05
N TYR A 250 1.78 -12.36 14.52
CA TYR A 250 2.17 -13.74 14.24
C TYR A 250 3.47 -13.85 13.41
N TYR A 251 3.68 -12.93 12.46
CA TYR A 251 4.91 -12.91 11.66
C TYR A 251 6.11 -12.44 12.46
N GLU A 252 5.94 -11.45 13.31
CA GLU A 252 6.99 -10.94 14.18
C GLU A 252 7.51 -12.00 15.12
N GLN A 253 6.60 -12.73 15.78
CA GLN A 253 6.99 -13.82 16.66
C GLN A 253 7.84 -14.87 15.95
N GLN A 254 7.51 -15.22 14.70
CA GLN A 254 8.30 -16.15 13.89
C GLN A 254 9.73 -15.66 13.61
N TRP A 255 9.95 -14.34 13.54
CA TRP A 255 11.28 -13.78 13.35
C TRP A 255 12.07 -13.74 14.66
N LEU A 256 11.42 -13.35 15.75
CA LEU A 256 12.01 -13.37 17.10
C LEU A 256 12.42 -14.79 17.51
N ASP A 257 11.59 -15.79 17.28
CA ASP A 257 11.90 -17.21 17.54
C ASP A 257 13.11 -17.72 16.75
N ARG A 258 13.50 -17.02 15.68
CA ARG A 258 14.68 -17.31 14.86
C ARG A 258 15.90 -16.43 15.22
N GLY A 259 15.80 -15.63 16.26
CA GLY A 259 16.87 -14.71 16.69
C GLY A 259 17.08 -13.53 15.72
N ILE A 260 16.08 -13.17 14.90
CA ILE A 260 16.18 -12.04 13.99
C ILE A 260 15.67 -10.79 14.70
N PRO A 261 16.52 -9.78 14.95
CA PRO A 261 16.11 -8.55 15.63
C PRO A 261 15.10 -7.76 14.80
N ILE A 262 14.16 -7.14 15.48
CA ILE A 262 13.15 -6.28 14.86
C ILE A 262 13.63 -4.83 14.90
N LYS A 263 13.67 -4.22 13.73
CA LYS A 263 14.06 -2.82 13.55
C LYS A 263 12.85 -1.93 13.55
N TYR A 264 13.04 -0.71 14.02
CA TYR A 264 12.00 0.31 13.99
C TYR A 264 12.60 1.66 13.63
N ILE A 265 11.89 2.41 12.79
CA ILE A 265 12.19 3.79 12.47
C ILE A 265 10.89 4.57 12.30
N SER A 266 10.80 5.76 12.89
CA SER A 266 9.68 6.68 12.67
C SER A 266 10.18 8.07 12.30
N TYR A 267 9.40 8.78 11.49
CA TYR A 267 9.74 10.10 11.01
C TYR A 267 8.49 10.90 10.70
N ALA A 268 8.61 12.23 10.79
CA ALA A 268 7.60 13.17 10.28
C ALA A 268 7.81 13.35 8.78
N LEU A 269 6.76 13.23 7.97
CA LEU A 269 6.85 13.40 6.52
C LEU A 269 6.46 14.84 6.13
N PRO A 270 7.43 15.73 5.82
CA PRO A 270 7.12 17.11 5.43
C PRO A 270 6.59 17.17 4.00
N HIS A 271 5.65 18.08 3.72
CA HIS A 271 5.10 18.29 2.38
C HIS A 271 5.99 19.19 1.51
N SER A 272 6.75 20.09 2.12
CA SER A 272 7.51 21.15 1.43
C SER A 272 8.83 20.70 0.80
N THR A 273 9.39 19.55 1.23
CA THR A 273 10.70 19.09 0.75
C THR A 273 10.56 18.28 -0.53
N PRO A 274 11.20 18.61 -1.65
CA PRO A 274 11.26 17.74 -2.81
C PRO A 274 11.90 16.41 -2.44
N LEU A 275 11.32 15.28 -2.88
CA LEU A 275 11.83 13.94 -2.57
C LEU A 275 12.55 13.35 -3.79
N SER A 276 13.71 12.74 -3.54
CA SER A 276 14.44 11.97 -4.55
C SER A 276 14.98 10.66 -3.97
N GLU A 277 15.14 9.66 -4.84
CA GLU A 277 15.67 8.36 -4.45
C GLU A 277 17.19 8.44 -4.24
N PRO A 278 17.74 7.83 -3.17
CA PRO A 278 19.18 7.74 -2.98
C PRO A 278 19.80 6.72 -3.94
N GLU A 279 20.98 7.03 -4.43
CA GLU A 279 21.83 6.07 -5.19
C GLU A 279 22.71 5.31 -4.18
N VAL A 280 22.21 4.19 -3.66
CA VAL A 280 22.91 3.36 -2.67
C VAL A 280 22.81 1.88 -3.02
N GLU A 281 23.93 1.16 -2.85
CA GLU A 281 23.92 -0.29 -2.85
C GLU A 281 23.64 -0.81 -1.44
N ILE A 282 22.63 -1.68 -1.31
CA ILE A 282 22.22 -2.27 -0.05
C ILE A 282 22.21 -3.78 -0.17
N GLU A 283 22.85 -4.46 0.78
CA GLU A 283 22.85 -5.91 0.84
C GLU A 283 21.42 -6.47 0.93
N LEU A 284 21.13 -7.47 0.10
CA LEU A 284 19.81 -8.09 0.06
C LEU A 284 19.62 -9.06 1.22
N ASP A 285 18.41 -9.09 1.79
CA ASP A 285 18.05 -10.08 2.82
C ASP A 285 18.10 -11.50 2.24
N ASN A 286 18.97 -12.34 2.77
CA ASN A 286 19.15 -13.72 2.32
C ASN A 286 18.19 -14.72 3.01
N TYR A 287 17.82 -14.48 4.27
CA TYR A 287 16.99 -15.39 5.09
C TYR A 287 15.51 -15.49 4.63
N ARG A 288 14.99 -14.49 3.91
CA ARG A 288 13.61 -14.51 3.35
C ARG A 288 13.47 -15.50 2.20
N SER A 289 14.55 -15.78 1.46
CA SER A 289 14.59 -16.77 0.38
C SER A 289 14.49 -18.21 0.91
N TYR A 290 15.10 -18.48 2.07
CA TYR A 290 15.11 -19.81 2.71
C TYR A 290 13.71 -20.33 3.06
N ALA A 291 12.81 -19.47 3.54
CA ALA A 291 11.45 -19.85 3.88
C ALA A 291 10.61 -20.23 2.63
N ARG A 292 10.92 -19.67 1.46
CA ARG A 292 10.25 -19.98 0.20
C ARG A 292 10.65 -21.38 -0.32
N ASN A 293 11.93 -21.69 -0.26
CA ASN A 293 12.45 -23.00 -0.67
C ASN A 293 11.97 -24.15 0.24
N LYS A 294 11.84 -23.92 1.56
CA LYS A 294 11.32 -24.91 2.51
C LYS A 294 9.82 -25.20 2.28
N ARG A 295 9.02 -24.22 1.86
CA ARG A 295 7.60 -24.43 1.51
C ARG A 295 7.44 -25.22 0.21
N SER A 296 8.30 -25.00 -0.79
CA SER A 296 8.23 -25.77 -2.05
C SER A 296 8.73 -27.19 -1.91
N SER A 297 9.65 -27.49 -0.99
CA SER A 297 10.11 -28.87 -0.70
C SER A 297 9.07 -29.69 0.05
N LEU A 298 8.28 -29.06 0.94
CA LEU A 298 7.19 -29.74 1.67
C LEU A 298 5.97 -30.05 0.78
N THR A 299 5.79 -29.29 -0.33
CA THR A 299 4.70 -29.53 -1.29
C THR A 299 5.05 -30.59 -2.34
N LYS A 300 6.34 -30.94 -2.49
CA LYS A 300 6.82 -32.00 -3.40
C LYS A 300 6.91 -33.38 -2.75
N ALA A 301 6.64 -33.48 -1.44
CA ALA A 301 6.66 -34.73 -0.66
C ALA A 301 5.26 -35.26 -0.32
N LYS A 302 4.26 -35.00 -1.21
CA LYS A 302 2.92 -35.60 -1.15
C LYS A 302 2.58 -36.20 -2.49
#